data_1077491dfbe8cbf143cb25b710e5f07a
#
_entry.id   1077491dfbe8cbf143cb25b710e5f07a
#
_cell.length_a   1.000
_cell.length_b   1.000
_cell.length_c   1.000
_cell.angle_alpha   90.00
_cell.angle_beta   90.00
_cell.angle_gamma   90.00
#
_symmetry.space_group_name_H-M   'P 1'
#
loop_
_entity.id
_entity.type
_entity.pdbx_description
1 polymer ?
#
loop_
_entity_poly.entity_id
_entity_poly.type
_entity_poly.pdbx_seq_one_letter_code
_entity_poly.pdbx_strand_id
1 'polypeptide(L)'
;MEEGNKKIAVAGHISLDITPVFQNSGKQKLSELFQPGKLLKVGRAMMCTGGAVSNTGLGLKRLGADVVLMAKIGDDYFGNALKDMISAHGCETCISQVPGENTSYTIVLAPKGLDRFFLHDPGCNDTFGCGDVDFEKVGEASHFHFGYPPIMRMFYLNEGEELVRLFKKVKSMGLTTSLD
;
A
#
# COMPACT_ATOMS: atom_id res chain seq x y z
N MET A 1 -3.41 -36.17 4.33
CA MET A 1 -2.56 -35.05 4.79
C MET A 1 -3.35 -33.80 4.47
N GLU A 2 -3.92 -33.17 5.48
CA GLU A 2 -4.55 -31.84 5.30
C GLU A 2 -3.43 -30.90 4.87
N GLU A 3 -3.49 -30.37 3.65
CA GLU A 3 -2.71 -29.18 3.28
C GLU A 3 -3.23 -28.03 4.14
N GLY A 4 -2.64 -27.86 5.31
CA GLY A 4 -2.93 -26.71 6.15
C GLY A 4 -2.79 -25.44 5.31
N ASN A 5 -3.80 -24.56 5.38
CA ASN A 5 -3.84 -23.30 4.66
C ASN A 5 -2.55 -22.52 4.96
N LYS A 6 -1.64 -22.47 3.97
CA LYS A 6 -0.31 -21.91 4.17
C LYS A 6 -0.44 -20.40 4.28
N LYS A 7 -0.13 -19.85 5.45
CA LYS A 7 -0.15 -18.39 5.68
C LYS A 7 0.80 -17.66 4.73
N ILE A 8 0.38 -16.50 4.23
CA ILE A 8 1.16 -15.61 3.38
C ILE A 8 1.39 -14.29 4.11
N ALA A 9 2.64 -13.91 4.30
CA ALA A 9 2.99 -12.60 4.81
C ALA A 9 3.13 -11.61 3.66
N VAL A 10 2.39 -10.49 3.72
CA VAL A 10 2.41 -9.43 2.72
C VAL A 10 2.88 -8.14 3.38
N ALA A 11 4.04 -7.63 2.95
CA ALA A 11 4.65 -6.42 3.49
C ALA A 11 4.93 -5.38 2.41
N GLY A 12 5.07 -4.12 2.81
CA GLY A 12 5.50 -3.04 1.93
C GLY A 12 4.58 -1.83 1.92
N HIS A 13 4.42 -1.25 0.75
CA HIS A 13 3.69 0.00 0.54
C HIS A 13 2.20 -0.12 0.84
N ILE A 14 1.69 0.86 1.58
CA ILE A 14 0.27 1.07 1.84
C ILE A 14 -0.07 2.56 1.66
N SER A 15 -1.24 2.90 1.13
CA SER A 15 -1.69 4.28 0.99
C SER A 15 -3.20 4.41 1.15
N LEU A 16 -3.67 5.60 1.47
CA LEU A 16 -5.07 5.99 1.33
C LEU A 16 -5.28 6.63 -0.05
N ASP A 17 -6.06 5.99 -0.90
CA ASP A 17 -6.38 6.53 -2.22
C ASP A 17 -7.67 7.35 -2.16
N ILE A 18 -7.60 8.61 -2.60
CA ILE A 18 -8.70 9.56 -2.65
C ILE A 18 -9.01 9.87 -4.10
N THR A 19 -10.17 9.44 -4.58
CA THR A 19 -10.58 9.56 -5.97
C THR A 19 -11.80 10.48 -6.10
N PRO A 20 -11.62 11.78 -6.43
CA PRO A 20 -12.75 12.65 -6.73
C PRO A 20 -13.41 12.26 -8.07
N VAL A 21 -14.73 12.24 -8.11
CA VAL A 21 -15.48 11.93 -9.33
C VAL A 21 -15.52 13.16 -10.24
N PHE A 22 -14.95 13.05 -11.43
CA PHE A 22 -15.02 14.09 -12.44
C PHE A 22 -16.36 14.06 -13.18
N GLN A 23 -16.98 15.24 -13.37
CA GLN A 23 -18.28 15.40 -14.05
C GLN A 23 -18.13 15.86 -15.52
N ASN A 24 -16.90 15.74 -16.07
CA ASN A 24 -16.62 16.18 -17.44
C ASN A 24 -17.25 15.28 -18.52
N SER A 25 -17.47 15.82 -19.71
CA SER A 25 -18.12 15.15 -20.85
C SER A 25 -17.25 14.18 -21.64
N GLY A 26 -15.96 14.01 -21.28
CA GLY A 26 -15.10 12.96 -21.84
C GLY A 26 -14.32 13.30 -23.11
N LYS A 27 -14.21 14.58 -23.51
CA LYS A 27 -13.41 15.02 -24.69
C LYS A 27 -12.55 16.25 -24.42
N GLN A 28 -12.25 16.56 -23.16
CA GLN A 28 -11.47 17.74 -22.79
C GLN A 28 -10.00 17.39 -22.66
N LYS A 29 -9.14 18.34 -23.06
CA LYS A 29 -7.70 18.24 -22.78
C LYS A 29 -7.45 18.53 -21.30
N LEU A 30 -6.36 17.98 -20.74
CA LEU A 30 -5.98 18.21 -19.34
C LEU A 30 -5.82 19.72 -19.04
N SER A 31 -5.22 20.48 -19.97
CA SER A 31 -5.04 21.93 -19.87
C SER A 31 -6.35 22.74 -19.86
N GLU A 32 -7.44 22.16 -20.34
CA GLU A 32 -8.76 22.76 -20.28
C GLU A 32 -9.45 22.51 -18.95
N LEU A 33 -9.17 21.35 -18.34
CA LEU A 33 -9.70 20.99 -17.02
C LEU A 33 -8.97 21.72 -15.88
N PHE A 34 -7.63 21.73 -15.94
CA PHE A 34 -6.80 22.31 -14.87
C PHE A 34 -6.24 23.65 -15.29
N GLN A 35 -7.03 24.72 -15.12
CA GLN A 35 -6.64 26.08 -15.43
C GLN A 35 -6.21 26.82 -14.15
N PRO A 36 -5.01 27.42 -14.10
CA PRO A 36 -4.55 28.20 -12.96
C PRO A 36 -5.59 29.24 -12.53
N GLY A 37 -5.82 29.34 -11.23
CA GLY A 37 -6.76 30.30 -10.64
C GLY A 37 -8.25 29.97 -10.82
N LYS A 38 -8.61 28.88 -11.51
CA LYS A 38 -10.00 28.45 -11.63
C LYS A 38 -10.35 27.31 -10.69
N LEU A 39 -11.56 27.35 -10.16
CA LEU A 39 -12.12 26.28 -9.37
C LEU A 39 -12.72 25.22 -10.29
N LEU A 40 -12.23 23.97 -10.18
CA LEU A 40 -12.81 22.82 -10.86
C LEU A 40 -13.81 22.13 -9.92
N LYS A 41 -15.09 22.17 -10.27
CA LYS A 41 -16.12 21.45 -9.52
C LYS A 41 -16.02 19.95 -9.82
N VAL A 42 -15.86 19.16 -8.77
CA VAL A 42 -15.89 17.69 -8.82
C VAL A 42 -17.09 17.15 -8.04
N GLY A 43 -17.40 15.88 -8.21
CA GLY A 43 -18.42 15.17 -7.45
C GLY A 43 -17.88 14.61 -6.14
N ARG A 44 -18.55 13.58 -5.63
CA ARG A 44 -18.18 12.89 -4.40
C ARG A 44 -16.76 12.32 -4.50
N ALA A 45 -15.96 12.47 -3.47
CA ALA A 45 -14.71 11.72 -3.36
C ALA A 45 -14.98 10.31 -2.85
N MET A 46 -14.34 9.32 -3.46
CA MET A 46 -14.26 7.95 -2.95
C MET A 46 -12.92 7.78 -2.25
N MET A 47 -12.92 7.09 -1.12
CA MET A 47 -11.70 6.70 -0.43
C MET A 47 -11.61 5.18 -0.42
N CYS A 48 -10.43 4.65 -0.69
CA CYS A 48 -10.12 3.22 -0.61
C CYS A 48 -8.68 3.00 -0.16
N THR A 49 -8.38 1.80 0.26
CA THR A 49 -7.01 1.40 0.54
C THR A 49 -6.26 1.20 -0.78
N GLY A 50 -5.02 1.68 -0.84
CA GLY A 50 -4.09 1.50 -1.96
C GLY A 50 -2.77 0.88 -1.51
N GLY A 51 -1.86 0.71 -2.47
CA GLY A 51 -0.57 0.07 -2.24
C GLY A 51 -0.61 -1.46 -2.29
N ALA A 52 0.58 -2.06 -2.38
CA ALA A 52 0.71 -3.51 -2.56
C ALA A 52 0.13 -4.31 -1.38
N VAL A 53 0.31 -3.82 -0.14
CA VAL A 53 -0.22 -4.51 1.06
C VAL A 53 -1.73 -4.66 0.98
N SER A 54 -2.44 -3.62 0.57
CA SER A 54 -3.89 -3.70 0.37
C SER A 54 -4.27 -4.47 -0.89
N ASN A 55 -3.68 -4.12 -2.03
CA ASN A 55 -4.09 -4.69 -3.32
C ASN A 55 -3.83 -6.20 -3.38
N THR A 56 -2.61 -6.62 -3.04
CA THR A 56 -2.23 -8.04 -3.04
C THR A 56 -2.76 -8.76 -1.81
N GLY A 57 -2.59 -8.19 -0.61
CA GLY A 57 -2.98 -8.85 0.63
C GLY A 57 -4.48 -9.05 0.76
N LEU A 58 -5.30 -8.01 0.54
CA LEU A 58 -6.75 -8.15 0.58
C LEU A 58 -7.29 -8.96 -0.61
N GLY A 59 -6.60 -8.91 -1.77
CA GLY A 59 -6.90 -9.77 -2.92
C GLY A 59 -6.73 -11.25 -2.56
N LEU A 60 -5.60 -11.64 -1.97
CA LEU A 60 -5.33 -12.99 -1.49
C LEU A 60 -6.35 -13.43 -0.42
N LYS A 61 -6.68 -12.55 0.52
CA LYS A 61 -7.71 -12.83 1.54
C LYS A 61 -9.07 -13.15 0.91
N ARG A 62 -9.49 -12.37 -0.09
CA ARG A 62 -10.74 -12.62 -0.84
C ARG A 62 -10.74 -13.96 -1.58
N LEU A 63 -9.57 -14.42 -2.00
CA LEU A 63 -9.37 -15.73 -2.64
C LEU A 63 -9.28 -16.88 -1.61
N GLY A 64 -9.45 -16.59 -0.32
CA GLY A 64 -9.48 -17.59 0.75
C GLY A 64 -8.12 -17.91 1.37
N ALA A 65 -7.05 -17.18 1.03
CA ALA A 65 -5.76 -17.37 1.67
C ALA A 65 -5.77 -16.85 3.12
N ASP A 66 -4.96 -17.48 3.98
CA ASP A 66 -4.62 -16.94 5.29
C ASP A 66 -3.49 -15.93 5.12
N VAL A 67 -3.72 -14.67 5.52
CA VAL A 67 -2.83 -13.56 5.21
C VAL A 67 -2.54 -12.73 6.46
N VAL A 68 -1.27 -12.40 6.67
CA VAL A 68 -0.84 -11.35 7.62
C VAL A 68 -0.30 -10.15 6.84
N LEU A 69 -0.80 -8.96 7.18
CA LEU A 69 -0.46 -7.70 6.51
C LEU A 69 0.51 -6.89 7.37
N MET A 70 1.60 -6.42 6.77
CA MET A 70 2.66 -5.66 7.43
C MET A 70 2.91 -4.34 6.70
N ALA A 71 2.72 -3.23 7.38
CA ALA A 71 2.90 -1.90 6.84
C ALA A 71 3.18 -0.88 7.95
N LYS A 72 3.46 0.33 7.56
CA LYS A 72 3.65 1.47 8.45
C LYS A 72 2.69 2.59 8.09
N ILE A 73 2.03 3.17 9.08
CA ILE A 73 1.12 4.31 8.93
C ILE A 73 1.46 5.37 9.98
N GLY A 74 1.12 6.60 9.70
CA GLY A 74 1.22 7.70 10.66
C GLY A 74 0.13 7.67 11.70
N ASP A 75 0.34 8.38 12.81
CA ASP A 75 -0.69 8.63 13.82
C ASP A 75 -1.52 9.86 13.42
N ASP A 76 -2.27 9.74 12.32
CA ASP A 76 -3.09 10.78 11.73
C ASP A 76 -4.47 10.26 11.27
N TYR A 77 -5.31 11.16 10.73
CA TYR A 77 -6.65 10.80 10.25
C TYR A 77 -6.62 9.77 9.12
N PHE A 78 -5.61 9.83 8.22
CA PHE A 78 -5.51 8.89 7.11
C PHE A 78 -5.08 7.50 7.60
N GLY A 79 -4.16 7.44 8.58
CA GLY A 79 -3.77 6.19 9.22
C GLY A 79 -4.92 5.51 9.93
N ASN A 80 -5.72 6.27 10.68
CA ASN A 80 -6.91 5.74 11.34
C ASN A 80 -7.94 5.23 10.32
N ALA A 81 -8.19 5.98 9.24
CA ALA A 81 -9.09 5.55 8.18
C ALA A 81 -8.62 4.26 7.49
N LEU A 82 -7.30 4.14 7.18
CA LEU A 82 -6.72 2.91 6.62
C LEU A 82 -6.89 1.72 7.57
N LYS A 83 -6.62 1.92 8.85
CA LYS A 83 -6.75 0.87 9.87
C LYS A 83 -8.17 0.34 9.97
N ASP A 84 -9.16 1.25 9.98
CA ASP A 84 -10.58 0.89 10.00
C ASP A 84 -10.98 0.11 8.73
N MET A 85 -10.55 0.59 7.56
CA MET A 85 -10.84 -0.08 6.29
C MET A 85 -10.26 -1.49 6.22
N ILE A 86 -9.01 -1.68 6.69
CA ILE A 86 -8.35 -2.98 6.66
C ILE A 86 -8.97 -3.94 7.67
N SER A 87 -9.29 -3.46 8.87
CA SER A 87 -9.88 -4.27 9.93
C SER A 87 -11.21 -4.90 9.49
N ALA A 88 -11.98 -4.22 8.66
CA ALA A 88 -13.23 -4.72 8.10
C ALA A 88 -13.06 -6.00 7.24
N HIS A 89 -11.85 -6.34 6.81
CA HIS A 89 -11.56 -7.54 6.02
C HIS A 89 -11.19 -8.77 6.87
N GLY A 90 -11.03 -8.63 8.18
CA GLY A 90 -10.70 -9.74 9.09
C GLY A 90 -9.33 -10.39 8.79
N CYS A 91 -8.36 -9.61 8.33
CA CYS A 91 -6.98 -10.05 8.18
C CYS A 91 -6.22 -9.90 9.50
N GLU A 92 -5.25 -10.78 9.74
CA GLU A 92 -4.22 -10.53 10.74
C GLU A 92 -3.34 -9.35 10.26
N THR A 93 -3.02 -8.41 11.17
CA THR A 93 -2.25 -7.22 10.80
C THR A 93 -1.13 -6.95 11.81
N CYS A 94 0.06 -6.62 11.28
CA CYS A 94 1.21 -6.08 12.00
C CYS A 94 1.50 -4.68 11.42
N ILE A 95 0.51 -3.79 11.47
CA ILE A 95 0.63 -2.42 10.97
C ILE A 95 1.09 -1.54 12.11
N SER A 96 2.30 -0.98 11.98
CA SER A 96 2.84 -0.01 12.95
C SER A 96 2.23 1.36 12.72
N GLN A 97 1.71 1.97 13.78
CA GLN A 97 1.26 3.36 13.76
C GLN A 97 2.29 4.23 14.48
N VAL A 98 2.88 5.20 13.77
CA VAL A 98 4.06 5.95 14.25
C VAL A 98 3.71 7.41 14.50
N PRO A 99 3.86 7.91 15.73
CA PRO A 99 3.67 9.32 16.04
C PRO A 99 4.69 10.20 15.31
N GLY A 100 4.22 11.34 14.79
CA GLY A 100 5.08 12.34 14.15
C GLY A 100 5.44 12.05 12.69
N GLU A 101 5.00 10.92 12.14
CA GLU A 101 5.07 10.64 10.70
C GLU A 101 3.68 10.77 10.06
N ASN A 102 3.65 11.08 8.77
CA ASN A 102 2.40 11.18 8.00
C ASN A 102 2.09 9.85 7.32
N THR A 103 0.82 9.51 7.27
CA THR A 103 0.35 8.38 6.46
C THR A 103 0.42 8.71 4.98
N SER A 104 0.89 7.75 4.19
CA SER A 104 0.89 7.85 2.73
C SER A 104 -0.52 8.02 2.17
N TYR A 105 -0.67 8.90 1.20
CA TYR A 105 -1.92 9.04 0.45
C TYR A 105 -1.68 9.30 -1.03
N THR A 106 -2.70 9.00 -1.83
CA THR A 106 -2.70 9.28 -3.26
C THR A 106 -4.02 9.94 -3.66
N ILE A 107 -3.95 11.12 -4.29
CA ILE A 107 -5.11 11.67 -4.98
C ILE A 107 -5.10 11.14 -6.41
N VAL A 108 -6.10 10.33 -6.75
CA VAL A 108 -6.25 9.71 -8.07
C VAL A 108 -7.15 10.58 -8.93
N LEU A 109 -6.57 11.31 -9.86
CA LEU A 109 -7.28 12.14 -10.82
C LEU A 109 -7.61 11.30 -12.06
N ALA A 110 -8.88 10.92 -12.22
CA ALA A 110 -9.37 10.05 -13.28
C ALA A 110 -10.46 10.74 -14.13
N PRO A 111 -10.16 11.82 -14.88
CA PRO A 111 -11.14 12.46 -15.74
C PRO A 111 -11.56 11.52 -16.86
N LYS A 112 -12.85 11.53 -17.22
CA LYS A 112 -13.38 10.67 -18.28
C LYS A 112 -12.70 10.94 -19.62
N GLY A 113 -12.16 9.89 -20.25
CA GLY A 113 -11.51 9.95 -21.57
C GLY A 113 -10.04 10.40 -21.54
N LEU A 114 -9.44 10.50 -20.36
CA LEU A 114 -8.00 10.73 -20.15
C LEU A 114 -7.42 9.63 -19.27
N ASP A 115 -6.10 9.41 -19.39
CA ASP A 115 -5.37 8.55 -18.48
C ASP A 115 -5.36 9.14 -17.06
N ARG A 116 -5.21 8.28 -16.07
CA ARG A 116 -5.15 8.67 -14.66
C ARG A 116 -3.86 9.41 -14.33
N PHE A 117 -3.98 10.38 -13.45
CA PHE A 117 -2.85 11.05 -12.81
C PHE A 117 -2.87 10.78 -11.32
N PHE A 118 -1.69 10.72 -10.73
CA PHE A 118 -1.53 10.43 -9.32
C PHE A 118 -0.74 11.58 -8.67
N LEU A 119 -1.33 12.20 -7.64
CA LEU A 119 -0.60 13.06 -6.73
C LEU A 119 -0.34 12.23 -5.47
N HIS A 120 0.91 11.86 -5.26
CA HIS A 120 1.30 10.88 -4.26
C HIS A 120 2.24 11.48 -3.22
N ASP A 121 1.89 11.29 -1.94
CA ASP A 121 2.78 11.51 -0.81
C ASP A 121 3.17 10.15 -0.24
N PRO A 122 4.46 9.77 -0.27
CA PRO A 122 4.91 8.48 0.25
C PRO A 122 4.74 8.36 1.77
N GLY A 123 4.72 9.48 2.51
CA GLY A 123 4.61 9.48 3.95
C GLY A 123 5.59 8.51 4.61
N CYS A 124 5.12 7.76 5.60
CA CYS A 124 5.94 6.79 6.35
C CYS A 124 6.34 5.54 5.56
N ASN A 125 5.86 5.33 4.31
CA ASN A 125 6.46 4.31 3.44
C ASN A 125 7.94 4.61 3.13
N ASP A 126 8.34 5.89 3.13
CA ASP A 126 9.73 6.28 2.92
C ASP A 126 10.66 5.93 4.08
N THR A 127 10.11 5.71 5.26
CA THR A 127 10.85 5.32 6.47
C THR A 127 10.63 3.87 6.87
N PHE A 128 9.77 3.13 6.14
CA PHE A 128 9.57 1.70 6.36
C PHE A 128 10.84 0.94 5.94
N GLY A 129 11.32 0.07 6.83
CA GLY A 129 12.52 -0.73 6.61
C GLY A 129 12.40 -2.14 7.20
N CYS A 130 13.48 -2.90 7.18
CA CYS A 130 13.52 -4.25 7.78
C CYS A 130 13.17 -4.27 9.26
N GLY A 131 13.40 -3.17 9.98
CA GLY A 131 13.05 -3.05 11.39
C GLY A 131 11.54 -3.01 11.66
N ASP A 132 10.75 -2.64 10.65
CA ASP A 132 9.29 -2.56 10.75
C ASP A 132 8.60 -3.87 10.36
N VAL A 133 9.36 -4.88 9.91
CA VAL A 133 8.83 -6.21 9.56
C VAL A 133 8.84 -7.10 10.80
N ASP A 134 7.67 -7.62 11.16
CA ASP A 134 7.52 -8.61 12.23
C ASP A 134 7.98 -9.99 11.74
N PHE A 135 9.25 -10.32 12.01
CA PHE A 135 9.84 -11.58 11.58
C PHE A 135 9.33 -12.79 12.36
N GLU A 136 8.73 -12.63 13.52
CA GLU A 136 8.06 -13.74 14.22
C GLU A 136 6.84 -14.16 13.41
N LYS A 137 6.03 -13.20 12.97
CA LYS A 137 4.87 -13.44 12.11
C LYS A 137 5.27 -13.91 10.71
N VAL A 138 6.37 -13.43 10.16
CA VAL A 138 6.93 -13.97 8.90
C VAL A 138 7.28 -15.45 9.07
N GLY A 139 7.84 -15.85 10.21
CA GLY A 139 8.19 -17.25 10.50
C GLY A 139 6.99 -18.21 10.55
N GLU A 140 5.77 -17.70 10.80
CA GLU A 140 4.54 -18.49 10.75
C GLU A 140 4.04 -18.72 9.31
N ALA A 141 4.60 -17.99 8.33
CA ALA A 141 4.18 -18.05 6.94
C ALA A 141 5.01 -19.04 6.11
N SER A 142 4.49 -19.45 4.97
CA SER A 142 5.20 -20.26 3.96
C SER A 142 5.69 -19.43 2.78
N HIS A 143 5.11 -18.24 2.61
CA HIS A 143 5.43 -17.31 1.53
C HIS A 143 5.47 -15.89 2.06
N PHE A 144 6.42 -15.10 1.55
CA PHE A 144 6.55 -13.67 1.81
C PHE A 144 6.47 -12.88 0.51
N HIS A 145 5.52 -11.97 0.44
CA HIS A 145 5.38 -11.01 -0.65
C HIS A 145 5.77 -9.62 -0.18
N PHE A 146 6.62 -8.93 -0.96
CA PHE A 146 6.96 -7.54 -0.72
C PHE A 146 6.60 -6.69 -1.93
N GLY A 147 5.90 -5.60 -1.72
CA GLY A 147 5.40 -4.82 -2.85
C GLY A 147 5.80 -3.35 -2.85
N TYR A 148 6.08 -2.87 -4.07
CA TYR A 148 6.39 -1.50 -4.46
C TYR A 148 7.70 -0.91 -3.90
N PRO A 149 8.82 -1.67 -3.83
CA PRO A 149 10.10 -1.11 -3.37
C PRO A 149 10.56 0.12 -4.15
N PRO A 150 10.28 0.28 -5.47
CA PRO A 150 10.74 1.47 -6.22
C PRO A 150 10.15 2.80 -5.74
N ILE A 151 9.08 2.78 -4.96
CA ILE A 151 8.45 3.99 -4.40
C ILE A 151 8.53 4.01 -2.86
N MET A 152 9.46 3.24 -2.28
CA MET A 152 9.75 3.21 -0.84
C MET A 152 11.22 3.54 -0.62
N ARG A 153 11.50 4.73 -0.11
CA ARG A 153 12.83 5.32 -0.10
C ARG A 153 13.93 4.42 0.48
N MET A 154 13.67 3.77 1.61
CA MET A 154 14.66 2.87 2.23
C MET A 154 15.08 1.72 1.31
N PHE A 155 14.20 1.28 0.40
CA PHE A 155 14.44 0.11 -0.43
C PHE A 155 15.08 0.39 -1.79
N TYR A 156 15.06 1.65 -2.27
CA TYR A 156 15.75 2.01 -3.51
C TYR A 156 17.05 2.81 -3.29
N LEU A 157 17.28 3.36 -2.11
CA LEU A 157 18.56 4.00 -1.79
C LEU A 157 19.68 2.95 -1.62
N ASN A 158 20.92 3.43 -1.71
CA ASN A 158 22.13 2.62 -1.51
C ASN A 158 22.09 1.31 -2.31
N GLU A 159 21.77 1.43 -3.61
CA GLU A 159 21.72 0.28 -4.53
C GLU A 159 20.78 -0.85 -4.06
N GLY A 160 19.78 -0.55 -3.22
CA GLY A 160 18.81 -1.50 -2.72
C GLY A 160 19.33 -2.41 -1.59
N GLU A 161 20.33 -2.00 -0.86
CA GLU A 161 20.90 -2.79 0.25
C GLU A 161 19.84 -3.25 1.26
N GLU A 162 18.86 -2.38 1.58
CA GLU A 162 17.79 -2.71 2.52
C GLU A 162 16.88 -3.83 1.96
N LEU A 163 16.59 -3.79 0.65
CA LEU A 163 15.83 -4.84 -0.03
C LEU A 163 16.58 -6.17 0.00
N VAL A 164 17.88 -6.13 -0.29
CA VAL A 164 18.75 -7.32 -0.23
C VAL A 164 18.77 -7.89 1.19
N ARG A 165 18.89 -7.03 2.21
CA ARG A 165 18.89 -7.43 3.63
C ARG A 165 17.58 -8.13 4.01
N LEU A 166 16.44 -7.56 3.62
CA LEU A 166 15.11 -8.12 3.86
C LEU A 166 14.99 -9.52 3.25
N PHE A 167 15.27 -9.64 1.94
CA PHE A 167 15.10 -10.91 1.23
C PHE A 167 16.09 -11.99 1.69
N LYS A 168 17.35 -11.63 2.00
CA LYS A 168 18.30 -12.57 2.60
C LYS A 168 17.79 -13.14 3.92
N LYS A 169 17.22 -12.27 4.79
CA LYS A 169 16.67 -12.71 6.08
C LYS A 169 15.47 -13.63 5.88
N VAL A 170 14.51 -13.26 5.05
CA VAL A 170 13.32 -14.08 4.76
C VAL A 170 13.72 -15.42 4.14
N LYS A 171 14.65 -15.41 3.19
CA LYS A 171 15.16 -16.65 2.55
C LYS A 171 15.86 -17.57 3.56
N SER A 172 16.61 -17.03 4.52
CA SER A 172 17.24 -17.83 5.57
C SER A 172 16.25 -18.52 6.51
N MET A 173 15.00 -18.03 6.56
CA MET A 173 13.89 -18.65 7.31
C MET A 173 13.17 -19.75 6.52
N GLY A 174 13.59 -20.03 5.27
CA GLY A 174 13.05 -21.11 4.45
C GLY A 174 11.80 -20.77 3.64
N LEU A 175 11.38 -19.50 3.60
CA LEU A 175 10.17 -19.08 2.87
C LEU A 175 10.41 -18.99 1.37
N THR A 176 9.36 -19.23 0.60
CA THR A 176 9.28 -18.76 -0.78
C THR A 176 8.98 -17.25 -0.78
N THR A 177 9.41 -16.55 -1.83
CA THR A 177 9.29 -15.09 -1.89
C THR A 177 8.78 -14.62 -3.25
N SER A 178 8.04 -13.51 -3.26
CA SER A 178 7.70 -12.76 -4.46
C SER A 178 7.88 -11.25 -4.25
N LEU A 179 8.07 -10.53 -5.33
CA LEU A 179 8.27 -9.09 -5.38
C LEU A 179 7.38 -8.50 -6.46
N ASP A 180 6.83 -7.31 -6.22
CA ASP A 180 5.97 -6.57 -7.13
C ASP A 180 6.55 -5.16 -7.39
#